data_8095bca253583405f14119bad552db71
#
_entry.id   8095bca253583405f14119bad552db71
#
_cell.length_a   1.000
_cell.length_b   1.000
_cell.length_c   1.000
_cell.angle_alpha   90.00
_cell.angle_beta   90.00
_cell.angle_gamma   90.00
#
_symmetry.space_group_name_H-M   'P 1'
#
loop_
_entity.id
_entity.type
_entity.pdbx_description
1 polymer ?
#
loop_
_entity_poly.entity_id
_entity_poly.type
_entity_poly.pdbx_seq_one_letter_code
_entity_poly.pdbx_strand_id
1 'polypeptide(L)'
;MAGYAGKPLPKKLGIKAGHKVCLLDAPRRIVRTLTSDEVRISEDLRQPLVDVAVYFVDRIIDLERRFSDIAGRLHPSGGFWIAFPKKKRGADVTEEVVRRIGLAAGMVDNKICSMGELIGMRLVLRGQNRDAMAYRAEPPPISRRVRRPTAAAKVVRSGAGSSLHRARARSTK
;
A
#
# COMPACT_ATOMS: atom_id res chain seq x y z
N MET A 1 9.78 -22.53 -20.92
CA MET A 1 9.42 -21.22 -20.34
C MET A 1 7.94 -20.99 -20.57
N ALA A 2 7.11 -21.25 -19.59
CA ALA A 2 5.68 -20.95 -19.68
C ALA A 2 5.52 -19.44 -19.59
N GLY A 3 5.51 -18.78 -20.73
CA GLY A 3 5.40 -17.34 -20.81
C GLY A 3 4.06 -16.84 -20.25
N TYR A 4 4.08 -15.66 -19.69
CA TYR A 4 2.92 -14.88 -19.23
C TYR A 4 1.84 -14.67 -20.32
N ALA A 5 2.12 -15.03 -21.57
CA ALA A 5 1.26 -14.81 -22.73
C ALA A 5 -0.13 -15.47 -22.61
N GLY A 6 -0.23 -16.63 -21.99
CA GLY A 6 -1.50 -17.37 -21.85
C GLY A 6 -2.31 -17.07 -20.59
N LYS A 7 -1.85 -16.20 -19.69
CA LYS A 7 -2.59 -15.91 -18.45
C LYS A 7 -3.71 -14.89 -18.70
N PRO A 8 -4.88 -15.07 -18.06
CA PRO A 8 -5.96 -14.07 -18.15
C PRO A 8 -5.51 -12.72 -17.59
N LEU A 9 -6.09 -11.64 -18.11
CA LEU A 9 -5.70 -10.27 -17.79
C LEU A 9 -5.73 -9.94 -16.29
N PRO A 10 -6.73 -10.35 -15.49
CA PRO A 10 -6.72 -10.13 -14.04
C PRO A 10 -5.46 -10.70 -13.37
N LYS A 11 -5.05 -11.90 -13.75
CA LYS A 11 -3.83 -12.53 -13.21
C LYS A 11 -2.56 -11.81 -13.67
N LYS A 12 -2.54 -11.27 -14.91
CA LYS A 12 -1.41 -10.45 -15.39
C LYS A 12 -1.25 -9.20 -14.57
N LEU A 13 -2.35 -8.52 -14.24
CA LEU A 13 -2.37 -7.29 -13.45
C LEU A 13 -2.19 -7.53 -11.96
N GLY A 14 -2.26 -8.79 -11.50
CA GLY A 14 -2.16 -9.13 -10.08
C GLY A 14 -3.42 -8.81 -9.28
N ILE A 15 -4.56 -8.76 -9.96
CA ILE A 15 -5.86 -8.56 -9.34
C ILE A 15 -6.29 -9.86 -8.65
N LYS A 16 -6.78 -9.75 -7.42
CA LYS A 16 -7.26 -10.84 -6.58
C LYS A 16 -8.68 -10.53 -6.10
N ALA A 17 -9.36 -11.56 -5.64
CA ALA A 17 -10.65 -11.39 -4.95
C ALA A 17 -10.53 -10.39 -3.79
N GLY A 18 -11.52 -9.54 -3.64
CA GLY A 18 -11.57 -8.49 -2.62
C GLY A 18 -10.77 -7.23 -2.93
N HIS A 19 -9.94 -7.22 -3.98
CA HIS A 19 -9.19 -6.01 -4.36
C HIS A 19 -10.11 -4.87 -4.79
N LYS A 20 -9.72 -3.66 -4.41
CA LYS A 20 -10.25 -2.41 -4.96
C LYS A 20 -9.41 -2.05 -6.18
N VAL A 21 -10.04 -2.03 -7.32
CA VAL A 21 -9.39 -1.75 -8.61
C VAL A 21 -9.91 -0.45 -9.19
N CYS A 22 -9.02 0.44 -9.57
CA CYS A 22 -9.36 1.68 -10.25
C CYS A 22 -8.90 1.61 -11.71
N LEU A 23 -9.82 1.78 -12.65
CA LEU A 23 -9.57 1.78 -14.09
C LEU A 23 -9.81 3.17 -14.63
N LEU A 24 -8.77 3.89 -15.02
CA LEU A 24 -8.86 5.25 -15.50
C LEU A 24 -8.68 5.29 -17.02
N ASP A 25 -9.65 5.91 -17.70
CA ASP A 25 -9.69 6.05 -19.17
C ASP A 25 -9.59 4.69 -19.90
N ALA A 26 -10.14 3.64 -19.27
CA ALA A 26 -10.04 2.28 -19.74
C ALA A 26 -10.94 2.02 -20.97
N PRO A 27 -10.43 1.32 -22.00
CA PRO A 27 -11.29 0.83 -23.08
C PRO A 27 -12.38 -0.10 -22.51
N ARG A 28 -13.61 0.05 -22.99
CA ARG A 28 -14.78 -0.74 -22.50
C ARG A 28 -14.54 -2.26 -22.51
N ARG A 29 -13.79 -2.74 -23.50
CA ARG A 29 -13.40 -4.16 -23.58
C ARG A 29 -12.59 -4.61 -22.37
N ILE A 30 -11.69 -3.76 -21.88
CA ILE A 30 -10.85 -4.05 -20.71
C ILE A 30 -11.71 -4.05 -19.44
N VAL A 31 -12.56 -3.06 -19.27
CA VAL A 31 -13.50 -2.99 -18.15
C VAL A 31 -14.30 -4.28 -18.06
N ARG A 32 -14.93 -4.71 -19.16
CA ARG A 32 -15.70 -5.97 -19.21
C ARG A 32 -14.87 -7.20 -18.87
N THR A 33 -13.62 -7.27 -19.31
CA THR A 33 -12.72 -8.40 -19.03
C THR A 33 -12.31 -8.47 -17.56
N LEU A 34 -12.27 -7.33 -16.89
CA LEU A 34 -11.83 -7.24 -15.48
C LEU A 34 -12.99 -7.27 -14.50
N THR A 35 -14.22 -6.97 -14.95
CA THR A 35 -15.42 -7.00 -14.09
C THR A 35 -15.72 -8.43 -13.66
N SER A 36 -15.83 -8.64 -12.36
CA SER A 36 -16.30 -9.87 -11.73
C SER A 36 -16.94 -9.53 -10.39
N ASP A 37 -17.75 -10.44 -9.85
CA ASP A 37 -18.42 -10.24 -8.56
C ASP A 37 -17.45 -10.17 -7.37
N GLU A 38 -16.24 -10.66 -7.57
CA GLU A 38 -15.19 -10.71 -6.54
C GLU A 38 -14.31 -9.46 -6.47
N VAL A 39 -14.44 -8.54 -7.43
CA VAL A 39 -13.56 -7.38 -7.58
C VAL A 39 -14.36 -6.09 -7.60
N ARG A 40 -13.98 -5.15 -6.76
CA ARG A 40 -14.60 -3.81 -6.74
C ARG A 40 -13.90 -2.91 -7.73
N ILE A 41 -14.56 -2.63 -8.85
CA ILE A 41 -14.03 -1.73 -9.88
C ILE A 41 -14.64 -0.34 -9.73
N SER A 42 -13.79 0.68 -9.80
CA SER A 42 -14.17 2.08 -9.99
C SER A 42 -13.49 2.64 -11.23
N GLU A 43 -14.13 3.60 -11.87
CA GLU A 43 -13.58 4.33 -13.02
C GLU A 43 -13.16 5.75 -12.64
N ASP A 44 -13.14 6.04 -11.34
CA ASP A 44 -12.74 7.34 -10.78
C ASP A 44 -11.84 7.18 -9.54
N LEU A 45 -11.26 8.30 -9.11
CA LEU A 45 -10.34 8.38 -7.97
C LEU A 45 -11.05 8.67 -6.63
N ARG A 46 -12.37 8.48 -6.52
CA ARG A 46 -13.11 8.77 -5.29
C ARG A 46 -12.81 7.79 -4.16
N GLN A 47 -12.43 6.57 -4.51
CA GLN A 47 -12.08 5.57 -3.51
C GLN A 47 -10.65 5.80 -2.97
N PRO A 48 -10.46 5.86 -1.66
CA PRO A 48 -9.14 5.84 -1.08
C PRO A 48 -8.57 4.42 -1.07
N LEU A 49 -7.25 4.31 -1.12
CA LEU A 49 -6.52 3.06 -0.93
C LEU A 49 -6.92 1.95 -1.90
N VAL A 50 -6.66 2.18 -3.19
CA VAL A 50 -6.84 1.16 -4.22
C VAL A 50 -5.65 0.20 -4.25
N ASP A 51 -5.95 -1.09 -4.38
CA ASP A 51 -4.93 -2.15 -4.45
C ASP A 51 -4.26 -2.19 -5.83
N VAL A 52 -5.03 -1.91 -6.87
CA VAL A 52 -4.55 -1.88 -8.25
C VAL A 52 -5.18 -0.69 -8.97
N ALA A 53 -4.36 0.25 -9.41
CA ALA A 53 -4.76 1.30 -10.33
C ALA A 53 -4.23 0.99 -11.74
N VAL A 54 -5.05 1.15 -12.76
CA VAL A 54 -4.65 1.02 -14.15
C VAL A 54 -5.05 2.29 -14.88
N TYR A 55 -4.09 3.06 -15.36
CA TYR A 55 -4.31 4.28 -16.11
C TYR A 55 -3.93 4.07 -17.57
N PHE A 56 -4.91 4.28 -18.45
CA PHE A 56 -4.75 4.17 -19.91
C PHE A 56 -4.45 5.54 -20.49
N VAL A 57 -3.26 5.71 -21.04
CA VAL A 57 -2.76 7.00 -21.47
C VAL A 57 -1.86 6.88 -22.69
N ASP A 58 -1.90 7.86 -23.58
CA ASP A 58 -1.07 7.90 -24.78
C ASP A 58 -0.23 9.20 -24.88
N ARG A 59 -0.49 10.18 -24.01
CA ARG A 59 0.23 11.46 -24.00
C ARG A 59 0.95 11.68 -22.68
N ILE A 60 2.22 12.10 -22.77
CA ILE A 60 3.05 12.39 -21.58
C ILE A 60 2.41 13.45 -20.70
N ILE A 61 1.88 14.52 -21.30
CA ILE A 61 1.28 15.62 -20.55
C ILE A 61 0.10 15.17 -19.67
N ASP A 62 -0.69 14.21 -20.13
CA ASP A 62 -1.81 13.68 -19.38
C ASP A 62 -1.31 12.74 -18.27
N LEU A 63 -0.26 11.96 -18.55
CA LEU A 63 0.39 11.11 -17.56
C LEU A 63 0.97 11.96 -16.41
N GLU A 64 1.75 12.98 -16.70
CA GLU A 64 2.37 13.85 -15.73
C GLU A 64 1.32 14.58 -14.87
N ARG A 65 0.25 15.07 -15.49
CA ARG A 65 -0.83 15.80 -14.80
C ARG A 65 -1.52 14.94 -13.74
N ARG A 66 -1.77 13.67 -14.01
CA ARG A 66 -2.58 12.80 -13.14
C ARG A 66 -1.76 11.83 -12.29
N PHE A 67 -0.47 11.71 -12.55
CA PHE A 67 0.38 10.69 -11.92
C PHE A 67 0.35 10.77 -10.39
N SER A 68 0.57 11.96 -9.84
CA SER A 68 0.65 12.15 -8.38
C SER A 68 -0.68 11.88 -7.69
N ASP A 69 -1.80 12.29 -8.30
CA ASP A 69 -3.14 12.05 -7.75
C ASP A 69 -3.46 10.55 -7.68
N ILE A 70 -3.12 9.81 -8.74
CA ILE A 70 -3.33 8.37 -8.79
C ILE A 70 -2.40 7.65 -7.81
N ALA A 71 -1.13 8.00 -7.81
CA ALA A 71 -0.14 7.41 -6.91
C ALA A 71 -0.49 7.65 -5.43
N GLY A 72 -1.03 8.82 -5.11
CA GLY A 72 -1.47 9.18 -3.76
C GLY A 72 -2.70 8.40 -3.24
N ARG A 73 -3.41 7.70 -4.13
CA ARG A 73 -4.57 6.86 -3.79
C ARG A 73 -4.26 5.38 -3.68
N LEU A 74 -3.01 5.00 -3.98
CA LEU A 74 -2.61 3.59 -3.88
C LEU A 74 -2.45 3.14 -2.43
N HIS A 75 -2.87 1.91 -2.19
CA HIS A 75 -2.43 1.20 -1.00
C HIS A 75 -0.89 1.05 -1.02
N PRO A 76 -0.19 1.15 0.11
CA PRO A 76 1.29 1.05 0.15
C PRO A 76 1.86 -0.20 -0.51
N SER A 77 1.15 -1.32 -0.46
CA SER A 77 1.50 -2.57 -1.15
C SER A 77 0.85 -2.72 -2.52
N GLY A 78 0.12 -1.71 -2.97
CA GLY A 78 -0.61 -1.71 -4.24
C GLY A 78 0.29 -1.62 -5.47
N GLY A 79 -0.33 -1.69 -6.63
CA GLY A 79 0.36 -1.56 -7.91
C GLY A 79 -0.29 -0.53 -8.80
N PHE A 80 0.51 0.35 -9.37
CA PHE A 80 0.09 1.32 -10.35
C PHE A 80 0.52 0.88 -11.74
N TRP A 81 -0.45 0.53 -12.59
CA TRP A 81 -0.22 0.16 -13.97
C TRP A 81 -0.42 1.35 -14.88
N ILE A 82 0.57 1.66 -15.67
CA ILE A 82 0.46 2.59 -16.79
C ILE A 82 0.30 1.74 -18.06
N ALA A 83 -0.83 1.89 -18.73
CA ALA A 83 -1.14 1.19 -19.97
C ALA A 83 -1.10 2.16 -21.14
N PHE A 84 -0.20 1.92 -22.09
CA PHE A 84 0.02 2.79 -23.23
C PHE A 84 0.16 1.99 -24.53
N PRO A 85 -0.12 2.60 -25.71
CA PRO A 85 -0.08 1.90 -26.99
C PRO A 85 1.33 1.44 -27.36
N LYS A 86 1.44 0.23 -27.89
CA LYS A 86 2.70 -0.28 -28.48
C LYS A 86 3.19 0.57 -29.63
N LYS A 87 2.25 0.91 -30.52
CA LYS A 87 2.48 1.74 -31.69
C LYS A 87 1.19 2.52 -31.97
N LYS A 88 1.25 3.83 -31.83
CA LYS A 88 0.14 4.70 -32.18
C LYS A 88 0.70 6.04 -32.63
N ARG A 89 0.24 6.52 -33.80
CA ARG A 89 0.61 7.84 -34.27
C ARG A 89 0.15 8.91 -33.27
N GLY A 90 1.06 9.79 -32.87
CA GLY A 90 0.78 10.85 -31.91
C GLY A 90 0.82 10.43 -30.44
N ALA A 91 1.05 9.15 -30.11
CA ALA A 91 1.38 8.72 -28.76
C ALA A 91 2.87 8.96 -28.50
N ASP A 92 3.17 9.49 -27.33
CA ASP A 92 4.53 9.82 -26.91
C ASP A 92 4.95 9.12 -25.59
N VAL A 93 4.04 8.38 -24.95
CA VAL A 93 4.33 7.59 -23.76
C VAL A 93 5.11 6.33 -24.15
N THR A 94 6.26 6.14 -23.53
CA THR A 94 7.14 4.97 -23.72
C THR A 94 7.53 4.38 -22.36
N GLU A 95 8.11 3.18 -22.35
CA GLU A 95 8.60 2.53 -21.13
C GLU A 95 9.61 3.41 -20.40
N GLU A 96 10.49 4.08 -21.13
CA GLU A 96 11.50 4.99 -20.57
C GLU A 96 10.86 6.19 -19.88
N VAL A 97 9.86 6.80 -20.51
CA VAL A 97 9.10 7.92 -19.95
C VAL A 97 8.39 7.50 -18.66
N VAL A 98 7.70 6.37 -18.68
CA VAL A 98 7.00 5.83 -17.51
C VAL A 98 7.98 5.56 -16.36
N ARG A 99 9.13 4.95 -16.67
CA ARG A 99 10.18 4.69 -15.67
C ARG A 99 10.73 5.96 -15.07
N ARG A 100 11.03 6.96 -15.89
CA ARG A 100 11.54 8.27 -15.45
C ARG A 100 10.55 8.96 -14.49
N ILE A 101 9.27 9.03 -14.87
CA ILE A 101 8.22 9.65 -14.04
C ILE A 101 8.03 8.86 -12.73
N GLY A 102 8.00 7.54 -12.81
CA GLY A 102 7.88 6.68 -11.64
C GLY A 102 9.03 6.87 -10.65
N LEU A 103 10.28 6.88 -11.14
CA LEU A 103 11.47 7.09 -10.30
C LEU A 103 11.45 8.46 -9.61
N ALA A 104 11.07 9.51 -10.33
CA ALA A 104 10.92 10.86 -9.77
C ALA A 104 9.87 10.91 -8.64
N ALA A 105 8.85 10.07 -8.71
CA ALA A 105 7.81 9.93 -7.69
C ALA A 105 8.14 8.91 -6.58
N GLY A 106 9.36 8.36 -6.57
CA GLY A 106 9.79 7.37 -5.57
C GLY A 106 9.22 5.98 -5.78
N MET A 107 8.76 5.68 -6.99
CA MET A 107 8.29 4.37 -7.41
C MET A 107 9.31 3.66 -8.30
N VAL A 108 9.20 2.36 -8.42
CA VAL A 108 10.02 1.54 -9.31
C VAL A 108 9.13 0.62 -10.14
N ASP A 109 9.54 0.38 -11.37
CA ASP A 109 8.92 -0.63 -12.21
C ASP A 109 9.35 -2.03 -11.77
N ASN A 110 8.41 -2.95 -11.73
CA ASN A 110 8.70 -4.33 -11.36
C ASN A 110 8.08 -5.36 -12.30
N LYS A 111 7.25 -4.93 -13.22
CA LYS A 111 6.61 -5.83 -14.15
C LYS A 111 6.13 -5.11 -15.41
N ILE A 112 6.30 -5.76 -16.53
CA ILE A 112 5.76 -5.34 -17.83
C ILE A 112 4.92 -6.48 -18.39
N CYS A 113 3.79 -6.16 -18.99
CA CYS A 113 2.96 -7.14 -19.68
C CYS A 113 2.32 -6.57 -20.94
N SER A 114 2.04 -7.47 -21.87
CA SER A 114 1.25 -7.14 -23.06
C SER A 114 -0.24 -7.28 -22.77
N MET A 115 -1.02 -6.28 -23.19
CA MET A 115 -2.47 -6.23 -23.08
C MET A 115 -3.09 -6.00 -24.48
N GLY A 116 -2.82 -6.91 -25.41
CA GLY A 116 -3.18 -6.74 -26.83
C GLY A 116 -2.31 -5.69 -27.49
N GLU A 117 -2.90 -4.61 -28.00
CA GLU A 117 -2.20 -3.49 -28.62
C GLU A 117 -1.53 -2.53 -27.62
N LEU A 118 -1.70 -2.79 -26.32
CA LEU A 118 -1.14 -1.98 -25.26
C LEU A 118 0.00 -2.71 -24.56
N ILE A 119 0.91 -1.91 -24.00
CA ILE A 119 1.88 -2.35 -22.98
C ILE A 119 1.39 -1.85 -21.64
N GLY A 120 1.41 -2.70 -20.63
CA GLY A 120 1.22 -2.31 -19.24
C GLY A 120 2.53 -2.41 -18.49
N MET A 121 2.95 -1.31 -17.86
CA MET A 121 4.09 -1.26 -16.95
C MET A 121 3.59 -1.04 -15.52
N ARG A 122 3.97 -1.92 -14.61
CA ARG A 122 3.62 -1.84 -13.20
C ARG A 122 4.67 -1.11 -12.40
N LEU A 123 4.25 -0.05 -11.75
CA LEU A 123 5.03 0.69 -10.76
C LEU A 123 4.58 0.32 -9.35
N VAL A 124 5.53 0.24 -8.44
CA VAL A 124 5.30 0.03 -7.01
C VAL A 124 6.14 0.99 -6.19
N LEU A 125 5.66 1.34 -5.01
CA LEU A 125 6.44 2.14 -4.09
C LEU A 125 7.71 1.40 -3.68
N ARG A 126 8.82 2.10 -3.62
CA ARG A 126 10.05 1.57 -3.03
C ARG A 126 9.81 1.19 -1.58
N GLY A 127 10.50 0.15 -1.09
CA GLY A 127 10.37 -0.31 0.30
C GLY A 127 10.52 0.81 1.32
N GLN A 128 11.48 1.69 1.13
CA GLN A 128 11.72 2.87 1.98
C GLN A 128 10.54 3.87 2.00
N ASN A 129 9.76 3.93 0.93
CA ASN A 129 8.63 4.86 0.81
C ASN A 129 7.30 4.23 1.24
N ARG A 130 7.24 2.90 1.40
CA ARG A 130 6.01 2.19 1.80
C ARG A 130 5.57 2.59 3.20
N ASP A 131 6.51 2.66 4.12
CA ASP A 131 6.21 3.00 5.53
C ASP A 131 5.72 4.44 5.64
N ALA A 132 6.31 5.36 4.88
CA ALA A 132 5.88 6.75 4.82
C ALA A 132 4.46 6.91 4.23
N MET A 133 4.10 6.08 3.25
CA MET A 133 2.76 6.08 2.66
C MET A 133 1.74 5.38 3.55
N ALA A 134 2.13 4.29 4.21
CA ALA A 134 1.28 3.61 5.20
C ALA A 134 0.89 4.55 6.35
N TYR A 135 1.84 5.36 6.82
CA TYR A 135 1.59 6.37 7.83
C TYR A 135 0.59 7.45 7.38
N ARG A 136 0.59 7.82 6.11
CA ARG A 136 -0.37 8.81 5.56
C ARG A 136 -1.74 8.22 5.29
N ALA A 137 -1.80 6.94 4.99
CA ALA A 137 -3.01 6.25 4.57
C ALA A 137 -3.83 5.68 5.74
N GLU A 138 -3.14 5.30 6.81
CA GLU A 138 -3.77 4.82 8.04
C GLU A 138 -3.48 5.82 9.17
N PRO A 139 -4.50 6.24 9.94
CA PRO A 139 -4.22 6.91 11.19
C PRO A 139 -3.33 5.98 12.01
N PRO A 140 -2.31 6.50 12.70
CA PRO A 140 -1.43 5.67 13.51
C PRO A 140 -2.29 4.76 14.38
N PRO A 141 -1.99 3.46 14.47
CA PRO A 141 -2.75 2.58 15.32
C PRO A 141 -2.78 3.22 16.69
N ILE A 142 -3.98 3.54 17.16
CA ILE A 142 -4.18 4.00 18.51
C ILE A 142 -3.46 2.97 19.36
N SER A 143 -2.36 3.35 19.99
CA SER A 143 -1.53 2.46 20.77
C SER A 143 -2.36 1.98 21.96
N ARG A 144 -3.20 0.99 21.74
CA ARG A 144 -3.93 0.27 22.78
C ARG A 144 -3.01 -0.61 23.64
N ARG A 145 -1.73 -0.40 23.53
CA ARG A 145 -0.75 -0.98 24.42
C ARG A 145 0.04 0.08 25.17
N VAL A 146 -0.66 0.89 25.90
CA VAL A 146 -0.19 1.05 27.26
C VAL A 146 -0.27 -0.34 27.88
N ARG A 147 0.82 -1.08 27.86
CA ARG A 147 0.96 -2.25 28.71
C ARG A 147 0.62 -1.72 30.09
N ARG A 148 -0.54 -2.09 30.61
CA ARG A 148 -0.78 -2.03 32.03
C ARG A 148 0.44 -2.68 32.63
N PRO A 149 1.16 -2.01 33.55
CA PRO A 149 2.20 -2.68 34.30
C PRO A 149 1.52 -3.90 34.87
N THR A 150 2.00 -5.06 34.49
CA THR A 150 1.57 -6.31 35.09
C THR A 150 1.77 -6.12 36.57
N ALA A 151 0.71 -6.26 37.32
CA ALA A 151 0.68 -6.20 38.80
C ALA A 151 1.49 -7.35 39.45
N ALA A 152 2.57 -7.76 38.84
CA ALA A 152 3.48 -8.79 39.24
C ALA A 152 4.82 -8.24 39.77
N ALA A 153 4.97 -6.93 39.86
CA ALA A 153 5.94 -6.35 40.79
C ALA A 153 5.31 -6.29 42.18
N LYS A 154 4.86 -7.42 42.62
CA LYS A 154 4.39 -7.65 43.95
C LYS A 154 5.62 -7.79 44.80
N VAL A 155 5.88 -6.70 45.53
CA VAL A 155 6.20 -6.74 46.94
C VAL A 155 6.89 -8.03 47.40
N VAL A 156 8.20 -8.00 47.34
CA VAL A 156 9.00 -8.74 48.30
C VAL A 156 8.75 -8.05 49.65
N ARG A 157 7.83 -8.59 50.41
CA ARG A 157 7.78 -8.35 51.85
C ARG A 157 9.00 -9.03 52.42
N SER A 158 10.06 -8.27 52.63
CA SER A 158 11.08 -8.63 53.58
C SER A 158 10.44 -8.56 54.94
N GLY A 159 10.09 -9.72 55.45
CA GLY A 159 9.91 -9.92 56.87
C GLY A 159 11.27 -9.87 57.52
N ALA A 160 11.53 -8.86 58.23
CA ALA A 160 12.55 -8.82 59.24
C ALA A 160 11.80 -8.45 60.52
N GLY A 161 11.55 -9.38 61.33
CA GLY A 161 12.37 -9.81 62.41
C GLY A 161 12.20 -8.90 63.62
N SER A 162 11.25 -9.32 64.44
CA SER A 162 11.12 -8.92 65.81
C SER A 162 12.50 -8.74 66.55
N SER A 163 12.63 -7.67 67.22
CA SER A 163 13.48 -7.64 68.41
C SER A 163 12.77 -6.86 69.47
N LEU A 164 12.31 -7.64 70.44
CA LEU A 164 11.93 -7.23 71.78
C LEU A 164 13.10 -6.57 72.43
N HIS A 165 12.93 -5.35 72.91
CA HIS A 165 13.72 -4.92 74.07
C HIS A 165 12.78 -4.26 75.06
N ARG A 166 12.50 -5.02 76.10
CA ARG A 166 12.02 -4.59 77.41
C ARG A 166 13.06 -3.67 78.04
N ALA A 167 12.65 -2.50 78.33
CA ALA A 167 13.36 -1.76 79.39
C ALA A 167 12.33 -1.18 80.33
N ARG A 168 12.42 -1.74 81.55
CA ARG A 168 11.87 -1.24 82.76
C ARG A 168 12.46 0.14 83.05
N ALA A 169 11.67 1.03 83.49
CA ALA A 169 12.15 2.12 84.30
C ALA A 169 11.14 2.39 85.44
N ARG A 170 11.66 2.30 86.52
CA ARG A 170 11.09 2.52 87.82
C ARG A 170 10.83 4.00 88.12
N SER A 171 9.71 4.22 88.68
CA SER A 171 9.37 4.90 89.92
C SER A 171 10.45 5.76 90.59
N THR A 172 10.09 6.95 90.93
CA THR A 172 10.08 7.52 92.30
C THR A 172 10.09 9.05 92.23
N LYS A 173 9.30 9.59 92.80
CA LYS A 173 8.94 10.45 93.89
C LYS A 173 8.18 11.65 93.43
#